data_7bf0498a44c74aaec35dc39cd5cea12a
#
_entry.id   7bf0498a44c74aaec35dc39cd5cea12a
#
_cell.length_a   1.000
_cell.length_b   1.000
_cell.length_c   1.000
_cell.angle_alpha   90.00
_cell.angle_beta   90.00
_cell.angle_gamma   90.00
#
_symmetry.space_group_name_H-M   'P 1'
#
loop_
_entity.id
_entity.type
_entity.pdbx_description
1 polymer ?
#
loop_
_entity_poly.entity_id
_entity_poly.type
_entity_poly.pdbx_seq_one_letter_code
_entity_poly.pdbx_strand_id
1 'polypeptide(L)'
;AMNKREALGVRTWDMYDEILKGGAGMMSSMFSIGGDEDLIKGVRKENRFNPVVKFLGPFSLKSGSDSHKIRLPMYVGSVRVMVVAGQGGAYGNADKTLPVTSPVMVVPTLPRIASCGESITLPVNVFVMEDGISSVKITVKCEGALSPAWEATESLSFSGTGDKMARFSLKAAETAGAARVTVTAEGGSHRISETVNMEVRNP
;
A
#
# COMPACT_ATOMS: atom_id res chain seq x y z
N ALA A 1 -21.77 24.69 -38.88
CA ALA A 1 -22.01 23.97 -37.59
C ALA A 1 -21.41 22.56 -37.60
N MET A 2 -21.30 21.87 -38.73
CA MET A 2 -20.69 20.53 -38.85
C MET A 2 -19.18 20.55 -38.62
N ASN A 3 -18.46 21.51 -39.22
CA ASN A 3 -16.99 21.63 -39.06
C ASN A 3 -16.51 21.86 -37.61
N LYS A 4 -17.35 22.48 -36.76
CA LYS A 4 -17.01 22.62 -35.35
C LYS A 4 -17.13 21.31 -34.53
N ARG A 5 -18.00 20.38 -34.93
CA ARG A 5 -18.15 19.08 -34.28
C ARG A 5 -16.99 18.14 -34.62
N GLU A 6 -16.53 18.17 -35.88
CA GLU A 6 -15.36 17.38 -36.29
C GLU A 6 -14.07 17.87 -35.60
N ALA A 7 -13.87 19.19 -35.52
CA ALA A 7 -12.73 19.74 -34.80
C ALA A 7 -12.71 19.41 -33.31
N LEU A 8 -13.87 19.35 -32.65
CA LEU A 8 -13.99 18.91 -31.25
C LEU A 8 -13.70 17.41 -31.07
N GLY A 9 -14.16 16.59 -32.02
CA GLY A 9 -13.89 15.13 -32.01
C GLY A 9 -12.41 14.82 -32.17
N VAL A 10 -11.73 15.48 -33.11
CA VAL A 10 -10.29 15.32 -33.34
C VAL A 10 -9.48 15.81 -32.13
N ARG A 11 -9.81 16.94 -31.52
CA ARG A 11 -9.13 17.41 -30.32
C ARG A 11 -9.31 16.47 -29.11
N THR A 12 -10.48 15.89 -28.95
CA THR A 12 -10.74 14.93 -27.88
C THR A 12 -9.94 13.65 -28.10
N TRP A 13 -9.86 13.20 -29.36
CA TRP A 13 -9.08 12.01 -29.72
C TRP A 13 -7.59 12.24 -29.52
N ASP A 14 -7.05 13.37 -29.96
CA ASP A 14 -5.65 13.75 -29.76
C ASP A 14 -5.29 13.85 -28.27
N MET A 15 -6.19 14.37 -27.44
CA MET A 15 -6.00 14.38 -25.99
C MET A 15 -5.92 12.97 -25.38
N TYR A 16 -6.75 12.04 -25.84
CA TYR A 16 -6.69 10.65 -25.39
C TYR A 16 -5.40 9.96 -25.85
N ASP A 17 -4.95 10.22 -27.05
CA ASP A 17 -3.70 9.67 -27.59
C ASP A 17 -2.46 10.21 -26.86
N GLU A 18 -2.49 11.47 -26.45
CA GLU A 18 -1.45 12.11 -25.66
C GLU A 18 -1.41 11.56 -24.21
N ILE A 19 -2.58 11.29 -23.63
CA ILE A 19 -2.72 10.61 -22.34
C ILE A 19 -2.14 9.18 -22.40
N LEU A 20 -2.41 8.44 -23.45
CA LEU A 20 -1.91 7.09 -23.65
C LEU A 20 -0.40 7.04 -23.94
N LYS A 21 0.15 8.02 -24.65
CA LYS A 21 1.58 8.14 -24.95
C LYS A 21 2.41 8.61 -23.76
N GLY A 22 1.80 9.39 -22.84
CA GLY A 22 2.48 10.02 -21.71
C GLY A 22 2.79 9.08 -20.54
N GLY A 23 2.23 7.90 -20.48
CA GLY A 23 2.33 7.01 -19.31
C GLY A 23 1.76 7.65 -18.02
N ALA A 24 1.46 6.84 -17.04
CA ALA A 24 0.83 7.29 -15.77
C ALA A 24 1.63 8.34 -14.96
N GLY A 25 2.88 8.59 -15.30
CA GLY A 25 3.74 9.58 -14.65
C GLY A 25 3.60 11.02 -15.18
N MET A 26 3.12 11.21 -16.41
CA MET A 26 2.94 12.54 -16.99
C MET A 26 1.56 13.14 -16.75
N MET A 27 0.56 12.35 -16.40
CA MET A 27 -0.79 12.85 -16.09
C MET A 27 -0.85 13.77 -14.87
N SER A 28 0.12 13.71 -13.97
CA SER A 28 0.17 14.56 -12.78
C SER A 28 0.44 16.04 -13.10
N SER A 29 1.10 16.35 -14.21
CA SER A 29 1.44 17.74 -14.58
C SER A 29 0.37 18.41 -15.45
N MET A 30 -0.47 17.65 -16.14
CA MET A 30 -1.48 18.19 -17.06
C MET A 30 -2.79 18.61 -16.38
N PHE A 31 -3.07 18.08 -15.18
CA PHE A 31 -4.25 18.43 -14.38
C PHE A 31 -3.97 19.39 -13.23
N SER A 32 -2.87 20.10 -13.27
CA SER A 32 -2.59 21.24 -12.39
C SER A 32 -3.48 22.43 -12.79
N ILE A 33 -4.77 22.34 -12.47
CA ILE A 33 -5.68 23.48 -12.54
C ILE A 33 -5.51 24.30 -11.27
N GLY A 34 -4.80 25.40 -11.39
CA GLY A 34 -4.85 26.55 -10.51
C GLY A 34 -4.48 26.29 -9.04
N GLY A 35 -3.21 26.35 -8.71
CA GLY A 35 -2.70 26.39 -7.35
C GLY A 35 -1.20 26.12 -7.34
N ASP A 36 -0.45 27.04 -6.77
CA ASP A 36 0.97 27.07 -6.48
C ASP A 36 1.76 25.80 -6.85
N GLU A 37 2.48 25.83 -7.95
CA GLU A 37 3.38 24.73 -8.39
C GLU A 37 4.46 24.40 -7.37
N ASP A 38 4.79 25.30 -6.47
CA ASP A 38 5.82 25.10 -5.44
C ASP A 38 5.35 24.25 -4.26
N LEU A 39 4.03 24.12 -4.03
CA LEU A 39 3.48 23.22 -3.01
C LEU A 39 3.45 21.75 -3.44
N ILE A 40 3.56 21.47 -4.73
CA ILE A 40 3.46 20.09 -5.28
C ILE A 40 4.81 19.37 -5.25
N LYS A 41 5.92 20.09 -5.20
CA LYS A 41 7.29 19.50 -5.21
C LYS A 41 7.67 18.77 -3.92
N GLY A 42 6.88 18.86 -2.84
CA GLY A 42 7.21 18.30 -1.54
C GLY A 42 6.37 17.10 -1.07
N VAL A 43 5.17 16.88 -1.60
CA VAL A 43 4.25 15.88 -1.05
C VAL A 43 3.90 14.86 -2.12
N ARG A 44 4.75 13.85 -2.31
CA ARG A 44 4.27 12.61 -2.89
C ARG A 44 3.17 12.09 -1.97
N LYS A 45 1.91 12.12 -2.42
CA LYS A 45 0.83 11.38 -1.77
C LYS A 45 1.25 9.91 -1.74
N GLU A 46 1.87 9.49 -0.66
CA GLU A 46 2.18 8.07 -0.49
C GLU A 46 0.87 7.30 -0.57
N ASN A 47 0.81 6.36 -1.49
CA ASN A 47 -0.29 5.43 -1.57
C ASN A 47 -0.30 4.63 -0.27
N ARG A 48 -1.35 4.78 0.52
CA ARG A 48 -1.54 4.08 1.79
C ARG A 48 -1.57 2.56 1.63
N PHE A 49 -1.91 2.11 0.44
CA PHE A 49 -1.88 0.71 0.03
C PHE A 49 -0.98 0.62 -1.20
N ASN A 50 0.26 0.23 -0.98
CA ASN A 50 1.19 0.03 -2.08
C ASN A 50 0.74 -1.20 -2.89
N PRO A 51 0.38 -1.04 -4.18
CA PRO A 51 0.06 -2.18 -5.01
C PRO A 51 1.30 -3.08 -5.13
N VAL A 52 1.10 -4.39 -5.02
CA VAL A 52 2.17 -5.34 -5.25
C VAL A 52 2.34 -5.54 -6.75
N VAL A 53 3.28 -4.83 -7.34
CA VAL A 53 3.66 -4.97 -8.74
C VAL A 53 5.13 -5.35 -8.80
N LYS A 54 5.43 -6.51 -9.41
CA LYS A 54 6.80 -6.97 -9.64
C LYS A 54 6.94 -7.45 -11.08
N PHE A 55 7.97 -6.97 -11.74
CA PHE A 55 8.39 -7.47 -13.04
C PHE A 55 9.67 -8.29 -12.85
N LEU A 56 9.73 -9.46 -13.48
CA LEU A 56 10.85 -10.37 -13.47
C LEU A 56 11.18 -10.80 -14.90
N GLY A 57 12.42 -10.74 -15.29
CA GLY A 57 12.84 -11.13 -16.62
C GLY A 57 13.65 -10.06 -17.35
N PRO A 58 13.97 -10.28 -18.62
CA PRO A 58 13.70 -11.52 -19.38
C PRO A 58 14.55 -12.71 -18.92
N PHE A 59 13.99 -13.90 -19.03
CA PHE A 59 14.69 -15.16 -18.75
C PHE A 59 14.83 -15.99 -20.02
N SER A 60 15.93 -16.71 -20.16
CA SER A 60 16.11 -17.66 -21.26
C SER A 60 15.86 -19.08 -20.77
N LEU A 61 14.86 -19.75 -21.34
CA LEU A 61 14.61 -21.15 -21.06
C LEU A 61 15.65 -22.04 -21.77
N LYS A 62 16.47 -22.73 -20.98
CA LYS A 62 17.49 -23.65 -21.51
C LYS A 62 17.04 -25.08 -21.65
N SER A 63 15.95 -25.49 -21.00
CA SER A 63 15.54 -26.89 -20.83
C SER A 63 14.04 -27.02 -20.57
N GLY A 64 13.19 -26.45 -21.42
CA GLY A 64 11.74 -26.70 -21.39
C GLY A 64 10.98 -26.15 -20.17
N SER A 65 11.57 -26.04 -18.99
CA SER A 65 10.96 -25.47 -17.78
C SER A 65 11.99 -24.72 -16.94
N ASP A 66 11.52 -23.67 -16.27
CA ASP A 66 12.31 -22.93 -15.28
C ASP A 66 11.42 -22.54 -14.10
N SER A 67 12.04 -22.29 -12.94
CA SER A 67 11.34 -22.00 -11.69
C SER A 67 11.91 -20.77 -11.01
N HIS A 68 11.06 -19.78 -10.72
CA HIS A 68 11.46 -18.52 -10.13
C HIS A 68 10.77 -18.30 -8.79
N LYS A 69 11.55 -17.97 -7.75
CA LYS A 69 11.03 -17.62 -6.43
C LYS A 69 10.79 -16.12 -6.34
N ILE A 70 9.57 -15.74 -6.00
CA ILE A 70 9.15 -14.34 -5.83
C ILE A 70 8.84 -14.12 -4.35
N ARG A 71 9.55 -13.19 -3.70
CA ARG A 71 9.16 -12.72 -2.37
C ARG A 71 8.12 -11.61 -2.52
N LEU A 72 6.96 -11.83 -1.94
CA LEU A 72 5.93 -10.81 -1.81
C LEU A 72 6.15 -10.04 -0.49
N PRO A 73 5.89 -8.72 -0.46
CA PRO A 73 5.73 -8.00 0.81
C PRO A 73 4.53 -8.57 1.58
N MET A 74 4.28 -8.10 2.80
CA MET A 74 3.03 -8.43 3.49
C MET A 74 1.87 -7.93 2.62
N TYR A 75 1.12 -8.87 2.09
CA TYR A 75 -0.02 -8.61 1.24
C TYR A 75 -1.06 -9.70 1.45
N VAL A 76 -2.29 -9.30 1.53
CA VAL A 76 -3.42 -10.21 1.62
C VAL A 76 -4.45 -9.86 0.57
N GLY A 77 -4.91 -10.87 -0.11
CA GLY A 77 -5.82 -10.73 -1.21
C GLY A 77 -5.51 -11.74 -2.30
N SER A 78 -5.42 -11.31 -3.54
CA SER A 78 -5.04 -12.16 -4.66
C SER A 78 -3.99 -11.47 -5.52
N VAL A 79 -3.02 -12.24 -5.99
CA VAL A 79 -2.05 -11.80 -6.99
C VAL A 79 -2.30 -12.49 -8.31
N ARG A 80 -2.27 -11.73 -9.39
CA ARG A 80 -2.31 -12.26 -10.75
C ARG A 80 -0.89 -12.40 -11.26
N VAL A 81 -0.48 -13.62 -11.50
CA VAL A 81 0.82 -13.92 -12.14
C VAL A 81 0.57 -13.99 -13.63
N MET A 82 1.33 -13.22 -14.39
CA MET A 82 1.25 -13.20 -15.85
C MET A 82 2.61 -13.58 -16.43
N VAL A 83 2.62 -14.46 -17.38
CA VAL A 83 3.82 -14.91 -18.09
C VAL A 83 3.64 -14.66 -19.58
N VAL A 84 4.66 -14.09 -20.20
CA VAL A 84 4.74 -13.92 -21.64
C VAL A 84 6.00 -14.61 -22.12
N ALA A 85 5.87 -15.44 -23.14
CA ALA A 85 7.01 -16.14 -23.75
C ALA A 85 7.03 -15.87 -25.26
N GLY A 86 8.23 -15.84 -25.85
CA GLY A 86 8.41 -15.67 -27.28
C GLY A 86 9.65 -16.42 -27.77
N GLN A 87 9.55 -17.04 -28.94
CA GLN A 87 10.68 -17.70 -29.60
C GLN A 87 10.45 -17.71 -31.12
N GLY A 88 11.44 -17.25 -31.89
CA GLY A 88 11.43 -17.37 -33.36
C GLY A 88 10.20 -16.75 -34.04
N GLY A 89 9.65 -15.65 -33.51
CA GLY A 89 8.44 -15.01 -34.04
C GLY A 89 7.12 -15.57 -33.51
N ALA A 90 7.13 -16.67 -32.74
CA ALA A 90 5.97 -17.20 -32.02
C ALA A 90 5.90 -16.57 -30.60
N TYR A 91 4.70 -16.24 -30.16
CA TYR A 91 4.43 -15.67 -28.85
C TYR A 91 3.33 -16.41 -28.14
N GLY A 92 3.43 -16.52 -26.84
CA GLY A 92 2.40 -17.10 -25.98
C GLY A 92 2.32 -16.34 -24.67
N ASN A 93 1.15 -16.37 -24.05
CA ASN A 93 0.93 -15.85 -22.73
C ASN A 93 0.09 -16.81 -21.90
N ALA A 94 0.27 -16.72 -20.60
CA ALA A 94 -0.59 -17.41 -19.63
C ALA A 94 -0.70 -16.50 -18.39
N ASP A 95 -1.83 -16.62 -17.70
CA ASP A 95 -1.99 -15.97 -16.42
C ASP A 95 -2.74 -16.86 -15.42
N LYS A 96 -2.48 -16.61 -14.14
CA LYS A 96 -3.17 -17.29 -13.05
C LYS A 96 -3.32 -16.37 -11.86
N THR A 97 -4.51 -16.32 -11.30
CA THR A 97 -4.77 -15.62 -10.04
C THR A 97 -4.65 -16.61 -8.88
N LEU A 98 -3.87 -16.20 -7.88
CA LEU A 98 -3.60 -16.99 -6.68
C LEU A 98 -4.01 -16.19 -5.44
N PRO A 99 -4.75 -16.78 -4.48
CA PRO A 99 -4.97 -16.15 -3.18
C PRO A 99 -3.64 -16.08 -2.42
N VAL A 100 -3.45 -14.98 -1.70
CA VAL A 100 -2.29 -14.76 -0.81
C VAL A 100 -2.84 -14.49 0.57
N THR A 101 -2.46 -15.32 1.52
CA THR A 101 -2.81 -15.20 2.94
C THR A 101 -1.56 -15.23 3.81
N SER A 102 -1.65 -14.68 5.00
CA SER A 102 -0.61 -14.77 6.03
C SER A 102 -1.20 -15.40 7.29
N PRO A 103 -0.47 -16.25 8.02
CA PRO A 103 -0.95 -16.86 9.26
C PRO A 103 -1.40 -15.85 10.31
N VAL A 104 -0.72 -14.72 10.38
CA VAL A 104 -1.10 -13.55 11.18
C VAL A 104 -1.12 -12.31 10.30
N MET A 105 -2.07 -11.43 10.51
CA MET A 105 -2.18 -10.16 9.81
C MET A 105 -2.52 -9.05 10.76
N VAL A 106 -2.06 -7.83 10.45
CA VAL A 106 -2.44 -6.61 11.16
C VAL A 106 -2.88 -5.54 10.17
N VAL A 107 -3.94 -4.84 10.54
CA VAL A 107 -4.47 -3.72 9.77
C VAL A 107 -4.61 -2.52 10.72
N PRO A 108 -3.57 -1.70 10.85
CA PRO A 108 -3.65 -0.45 11.59
C PRO A 108 -4.44 0.60 10.80
N THR A 109 -5.30 1.33 11.47
CA THR A 109 -6.11 2.38 10.85
C THR A 109 -5.83 3.73 11.51
N LEU A 110 -5.31 4.68 10.74
CA LEU A 110 -5.01 6.05 11.20
C LEU A 110 -5.61 7.08 10.23
N PRO A 111 -5.97 8.29 10.71
CA PRO A 111 -6.27 9.41 9.84
C PRO A 111 -5.02 9.79 9.03
N ARG A 112 -5.20 10.45 7.90
CA ARG A 112 -4.07 10.95 7.10
C ARG A 112 -3.43 12.19 7.69
N ILE A 113 -4.24 12.99 8.40
CA ILE A 113 -3.87 14.26 8.99
C ILE A 113 -4.43 14.31 10.40
N ALA A 114 -3.69 14.88 11.32
CA ALA A 114 -4.12 15.24 12.65
C ALA A 114 -3.69 16.68 12.98
N SER A 115 -4.37 17.30 13.93
CA SER A 115 -4.00 18.62 14.44
C SER A 115 -2.85 18.51 15.46
N CYS A 116 -2.06 19.58 15.60
CA CYS A 116 -1.06 19.64 16.64
C CYS A 116 -1.69 19.45 18.03
N GLY A 117 -1.05 18.66 18.90
CA GLY A 117 -1.53 18.34 20.25
C GLY A 117 -2.71 17.37 20.33
N GLU A 118 -3.26 16.91 19.20
CA GLU A 118 -4.42 16.03 19.15
C GLU A 118 -4.14 14.64 19.73
N SER A 119 -5.11 14.11 20.47
CA SER A 119 -5.09 12.72 20.92
C SER A 119 -5.82 11.84 19.91
N ILE A 120 -5.14 10.82 19.43
CA ILE A 120 -5.61 9.94 18.34
C ILE A 120 -5.72 8.52 18.86
N THR A 121 -6.80 7.83 18.55
CA THR A 121 -6.91 6.40 18.77
C THR A 121 -6.46 5.67 17.52
N LEU A 122 -5.52 4.71 17.67
CA LEU A 122 -5.08 3.77 16.67
C LEU A 122 -5.77 2.42 16.90
N PRO A 123 -6.85 2.10 16.18
CA PRO A 123 -7.35 0.74 16.14
C PRO A 123 -6.44 -0.12 15.27
N VAL A 124 -6.09 -1.29 15.78
CA VAL A 124 -5.30 -2.31 15.10
C VAL A 124 -6.12 -3.60 15.05
N ASN A 125 -6.64 -3.95 13.89
CA ASN A 125 -7.28 -5.24 13.69
C ASN A 125 -6.20 -6.30 13.48
N VAL A 126 -6.29 -7.38 14.24
CA VAL A 126 -5.40 -8.53 14.19
C VAL A 126 -6.19 -9.74 13.77
N PHE A 127 -5.76 -10.40 12.70
CA PHE A 127 -6.36 -11.61 12.17
C PHE A 127 -5.41 -12.78 12.36
N VAL A 128 -5.91 -13.87 12.91
CA VAL A 128 -5.23 -15.16 12.98
C VAL A 128 -5.94 -16.10 12.01
N MET A 129 -5.21 -16.53 10.99
CA MET A 129 -5.74 -17.33 9.86
C MET A 129 -5.26 -18.79 9.91
N GLU A 130 -4.42 -19.15 10.88
CA GLU A 130 -3.87 -20.48 11.06
C GLU A 130 -4.10 -20.96 12.49
N ASP A 131 -4.46 -22.23 12.65
CA ASP A 131 -4.65 -22.85 13.95
C ASP A 131 -3.31 -23.00 14.69
N GLY A 132 -3.37 -23.02 16.03
CA GLY A 132 -2.20 -23.17 16.88
C GLY A 132 -1.57 -21.85 17.35
N ILE A 133 -2.05 -20.72 16.89
CA ILE A 133 -1.63 -19.40 17.38
C ILE A 133 -2.59 -18.98 18.50
N SER A 134 -2.17 -19.18 19.75
CA SER A 134 -2.99 -18.87 20.93
C SER A 134 -2.85 -17.44 21.45
N SER A 135 -1.80 -16.73 21.03
CA SER A 135 -1.53 -15.35 21.46
C SER A 135 -0.78 -14.60 20.39
N VAL A 136 -1.15 -13.34 20.22
CA VAL A 136 -0.44 -12.38 19.35
C VAL A 136 -0.05 -11.15 20.17
N LYS A 137 1.25 -10.86 20.23
CA LYS A 137 1.81 -9.67 20.85
C LYS A 137 1.89 -8.57 19.79
N ILE A 138 1.30 -7.42 20.07
CA ILE A 138 1.30 -6.26 19.21
C ILE A 138 2.20 -5.20 19.83
N THR A 139 3.10 -4.64 19.06
CA THR A 139 3.98 -3.54 19.47
C THR A 139 3.82 -2.38 18.47
N VAL A 140 3.58 -1.18 19.01
CA VAL A 140 3.45 0.04 18.21
C VAL A 140 4.67 0.93 18.43
N LYS A 141 5.32 1.32 17.34
CA LYS A 141 6.42 2.27 17.33
C LYS A 141 6.02 3.51 16.54
N CYS A 142 6.18 4.67 17.14
CA CYS A 142 5.93 5.97 16.51
C CYS A 142 7.25 6.69 16.25
N GLU A 143 7.33 7.40 15.13
CA GLU A 143 8.45 8.22 14.72
C GLU A 143 7.94 9.56 14.18
N GLY A 144 8.73 10.62 14.34
CA GLY A 144 8.39 11.97 13.89
C GLY A 144 7.44 12.69 14.84
N ALA A 145 6.43 13.37 14.29
CA ALA A 145 5.51 14.23 15.04
C ALA A 145 4.41 13.47 15.78
N LEU A 146 4.64 12.22 16.19
CA LEU A 146 3.67 11.40 16.91
C LEU A 146 4.38 10.51 17.93
N SER A 147 3.77 10.33 19.09
CA SER A 147 4.27 9.45 20.15
C SER A 147 3.14 8.61 20.75
N PRO A 148 3.42 7.39 21.30
CA PRO A 148 2.45 6.69 22.12
C PRO A 148 2.13 7.50 23.38
N ALA A 149 0.83 7.53 23.75
CA ALA A 149 0.41 8.21 24.98
C ALA A 149 0.77 7.40 26.24
N TRP A 150 0.79 6.05 26.12
CA TRP A 150 1.18 5.09 27.16
C TRP A 150 1.79 3.82 26.57
N GLU A 151 1.56 2.67 27.19
CA GLU A 151 2.15 1.41 26.70
C GLU A 151 1.84 1.15 25.25
N ALA A 152 2.90 0.98 24.48
CA ALA A 152 2.86 0.69 23.05
C ALA A 152 2.83 -0.82 22.75
N THR A 153 2.49 -1.67 23.73
CA THR A 153 2.46 -3.13 23.59
C THR A 153 1.18 -3.70 24.22
N GLU A 154 0.51 -4.58 23.49
CA GLU A 154 -0.68 -5.30 23.93
C GLU A 154 -0.61 -6.74 23.45
N SER A 155 -1.14 -7.68 24.24
CA SER A 155 -1.23 -9.10 23.88
C SER A 155 -2.68 -9.54 23.78
N LEU A 156 -3.05 -10.10 22.63
CA LEU A 156 -4.39 -10.63 22.37
C LEU A 156 -4.33 -12.15 22.39
N SER A 157 -5.21 -12.77 23.19
CA SER A 157 -5.35 -14.23 23.24
C SER A 157 -6.37 -14.71 22.22
N PHE A 158 -6.09 -15.79 21.53
CA PHE A 158 -6.95 -16.42 20.54
C PHE A 158 -7.22 -17.87 20.94
N SER A 159 -8.46 -18.32 20.75
CA SER A 159 -8.86 -19.72 20.97
C SER A 159 -8.87 -20.55 19.67
N GLY A 160 -8.50 -19.96 18.57
CA GLY A 160 -8.49 -20.51 17.21
C GLY A 160 -8.34 -19.41 16.20
N THR A 161 -8.65 -19.68 14.95
CA THR A 161 -8.69 -18.67 13.89
C THR A 161 -9.78 -17.61 14.18
N GLY A 162 -9.53 -16.38 13.79
CA GLY A 162 -10.47 -15.26 14.01
C GLY A 162 -9.77 -13.92 14.02
N ASP A 163 -10.53 -12.90 14.42
CA ASP A 163 -10.03 -11.53 14.50
C ASP A 163 -10.30 -10.90 15.86
N LYS A 164 -9.41 -10.01 16.27
CA LYS A 164 -9.55 -9.16 17.45
C LYS A 164 -8.95 -7.79 17.17
N MET A 165 -9.45 -6.79 17.93
CA MET A 165 -9.01 -5.42 17.82
C MET A 165 -8.29 -4.96 19.08
N ALA A 166 -7.06 -4.49 18.93
CA ALA A 166 -6.33 -3.69 19.93
C ALA A 166 -6.54 -2.20 19.67
N ARG A 167 -6.45 -1.36 20.73
CA ARG A 167 -6.57 0.09 20.62
C ARG A 167 -5.44 0.77 21.37
N PHE A 168 -4.66 1.57 20.65
CA PHE A 168 -3.57 2.34 21.21
C PHE A 168 -3.90 3.83 21.17
N SER A 169 -3.55 4.54 22.24
CA SER A 169 -3.68 5.99 22.28
C SER A 169 -2.36 6.63 21.87
N LEU A 170 -2.43 7.53 20.91
CA LEU A 170 -1.30 8.28 20.38
C LEU A 170 -1.52 9.76 20.64
N LYS A 171 -0.43 10.52 20.79
CA LYS A 171 -0.46 11.97 20.94
C LYS A 171 0.35 12.63 19.83
N ALA A 172 -0.29 13.55 19.11
CA ALA A 172 0.40 14.39 18.14
C ALA A 172 1.29 15.41 18.85
N ALA A 173 2.43 15.71 18.25
CA ALA A 173 3.32 16.78 18.72
C ALA A 173 2.64 18.15 18.60
N GLU A 174 3.13 19.12 19.39
CA GLU A 174 2.66 20.51 19.32
C GLU A 174 3.17 21.22 18.05
N THR A 175 4.07 20.61 17.31
CA THR A 175 4.64 21.13 16.06
C THR A 175 4.21 20.27 14.87
N ALA A 176 3.91 20.95 13.77
CA ALA A 176 3.58 20.26 12.51
C ALA A 176 4.76 19.45 11.97
N GLY A 177 4.49 18.31 11.38
CA GLY A 177 5.50 17.44 10.80
C GLY A 177 4.97 16.12 10.31
N ALA A 178 5.82 15.38 9.60
CA ALA A 178 5.51 14.02 9.19
C ALA A 178 5.60 13.06 10.38
N ALA A 179 4.74 12.07 10.40
CA ALA A 179 4.73 11.01 11.40
C ALA A 179 4.61 9.65 10.75
N ARG A 180 5.28 8.66 11.35
CA ARG A 180 5.26 7.27 10.92
C ARG A 180 4.91 6.38 12.10
N VAL A 181 3.97 5.48 11.90
CA VAL A 181 3.59 4.48 12.89
C VAL A 181 3.86 3.09 12.31
N THR A 182 4.68 2.32 12.99
CA THR A 182 4.99 0.93 12.65
C THR A 182 4.36 0.03 13.69
N VAL A 183 3.46 -0.84 13.25
CA VAL A 183 2.80 -1.85 14.08
C VAL A 183 3.43 -3.19 13.76
N THR A 184 3.97 -3.86 14.77
CA THR A 184 4.53 -5.19 14.66
C THR A 184 3.66 -6.17 15.44
N ALA A 185 3.29 -7.28 14.83
CA ALA A 185 2.60 -8.38 15.50
C ALA A 185 3.46 -9.65 15.47
N GLU A 186 3.52 -10.29 16.61
CA GLU A 186 4.25 -11.54 16.82
C GLU A 186 3.30 -12.59 17.37
N GLY A 187 3.11 -13.67 16.63
CA GLY A 187 2.25 -14.81 17.03
C GLY A 187 2.85 -16.13 16.59
N GLY A 188 3.08 -17.05 17.52
CA GLY A 188 3.79 -18.31 17.25
C GLY A 188 5.20 -18.03 16.72
N SER A 189 5.52 -18.60 15.56
CA SER A 189 6.79 -18.36 14.83
C SER A 189 6.71 -17.18 13.83
N HIS A 190 5.57 -16.52 13.73
CA HIS A 190 5.31 -15.50 12.73
C HIS A 190 5.50 -14.10 13.30
N ARG A 191 6.22 -13.27 12.56
CA ARG A 191 6.39 -11.86 12.85
C ARG A 191 6.09 -11.04 11.60
N ILE A 192 5.19 -10.12 11.73
CA ILE A 192 4.79 -9.20 10.65
C ILE A 192 4.84 -7.76 11.14
N SER A 193 5.03 -6.85 10.21
CA SER A 193 5.11 -5.42 10.50
C SER A 193 4.42 -4.63 9.39
N GLU A 194 3.58 -3.68 9.80
CA GLU A 194 2.90 -2.77 8.89
C GLU A 194 3.21 -1.33 9.29
N THR A 195 3.42 -0.47 8.29
CA THR A 195 3.79 0.92 8.50
C THR A 195 2.77 1.85 7.85
N VAL A 196 2.28 2.80 8.63
CA VAL A 196 1.34 3.83 8.19
C VAL A 196 1.96 5.20 8.39
N ASN A 197 1.91 6.03 7.35
CA ASN A 197 2.36 7.41 7.41
C ASN A 197 1.16 8.34 7.58
N MET A 198 1.38 9.43 8.33
CA MET A 198 0.41 10.52 8.51
C MET A 198 1.14 11.84 8.66
N GLU A 199 0.40 12.94 8.63
CA GLU A 199 0.93 14.27 8.85
C GLU A 199 0.24 14.94 10.03
N VAL A 200 1.01 15.63 10.85
CA VAL A 200 0.51 16.54 11.86
C VAL A 200 0.59 17.95 11.29
N ARG A 201 -0.52 18.67 11.28
CA ARG A 201 -0.62 20.02 10.71
C ARG A 201 -1.21 21.01 11.72
N ASN A 202 -0.82 22.25 11.58
CA ASN A 202 -1.52 23.33 12.25
C ASN A 202 -2.93 23.48 11.65
N PRO A 203 -3.96 23.75 12.48
CA PRO A 203 -5.31 24.00 12.04
C PRO A 203 -5.42 25.23 11.13
#